data_02fc6efa6149bc4f8849c7b2ce7e6e29
#
_entry.id   02fc6efa6149bc4f8849c7b2ce7e6e29
#
_cell.length_a   1.000
_cell.length_b   1.000
_cell.length_c   1.000
_cell.angle_alpha   90.00
_cell.angle_beta   90.00
_cell.angle_gamma   90.00
#
_symmetry.space_group_name_H-M   'P 1'
#
loop_
_entity.id
_entity.type
_entity.pdbx_description
1 polymer ?
#
loop_
_entity_poly.entity_id
_entity_poly.type
_entity_poly.pdbx_seq_one_letter_code
_entity_poly.pdbx_strand_id
1 'polypeptide(L)'
;MPDGYNALVTDLKALQQGEEPNTVTLPMAEDDWNTRPDSESYGTVRLDFEADALRGDDVKVAEAFEGSVDLYSKSRSGGGWIPLIRAVLTKHCGGCWNLNTHMYERDTGLFHWEWAFQIGD
;
A
#
# COMPACT_ATOMS: atom_id res chain seq x y z
N MET A 1 3.57 -15.46 7.72
CA MET A 1 3.37 -14.02 7.52
C MET A 1 2.97 -13.35 8.84
N PRO A 2 3.47 -12.14 9.11
CA PRO A 2 3.06 -11.40 10.30
C PRO A 2 1.57 -11.08 10.29
N ASP A 3 0.92 -11.20 11.45
CA ASP A 3 -0.51 -10.93 11.56
C ASP A 3 -0.86 -9.48 11.23
N GLY A 4 -0.01 -8.53 11.64
CA GLY A 4 -0.21 -7.12 11.32
C GLY A 4 -0.19 -6.85 9.83
N TYR A 5 0.73 -7.48 9.11
CA TYR A 5 0.79 -7.36 7.65
C TYR A 5 -0.45 -7.97 6.99
N ASN A 6 -0.89 -9.13 7.46
CA ASN A 6 -2.10 -9.76 6.91
C ASN A 6 -3.33 -8.88 7.10
N ALA A 7 -3.45 -8.21 8.25
CA ALA A 7 -4.53 -7.28 8.52
C ALA A 7 -4.47 -6.05 7.60
N LEU A 8 -3.27 -5.53 7.36
CA LEU A 8 -3.06 -4.42 6.43
C LEU A 8 -3.52 -4.82 5.02
N VAL A 9 -3.09 -5.97 4.53
CA VAL A 9 -3.46 -6.48 3.21
C VAL A 9 -4.96 -6.64 3.09
N THR A 10 -5.60 -7.19 4.10
CA THR A 10 -7.06 -7.38 4.13
C THR A 10 -7.78 -6.04 3.95
N ASP A 11 -7.37 -5.02 4.69
CA ASP A 11 -8.00 -3.70 4.59
C ASP A 11 -7.72 -3.03 3.24
N LEU A 12 -6.52 -3.19 2.69
CA LEU A 12 -6.21 -2.65 1.37
C LEU A 12 -7.06 -3.31 0.28
N LYS A 13 -7.25 -4.62 0.37
CA LYS A 13 -8.09 -5.35 -0.60
C LYS A 13 -9.57 -5.02 -0.47
N ALA A 14 -9.99 -4.44 0.64
CA ALA A 14 -11.37 -4.07 0.89
C ALA A 14 -11.70 -2.61 0.56
N LEU A 15 -10.74 -1.84 0.04
CA LEU A 15 -10.97 -0.43 -0.26
C LEU A 15 -12.02 -0.25 -1.36
N GLN A 16 -13.02 0.58 -1.06
CA GLN A 16 -14.13 0.86 -1.96
C GLN A 16 -14.45 2.34 -1.98
N GLN A 17 -14.97 2.79 -3.10
CA GLN A 17 -15.54 4.13 -3.25
C GLN A 17 -16.95 4.04 -3.80
N GLY A 18 -17.73 5.10 -3.59
CA GLY A 18 -19.09 5.18 -4.06
C GLY A 18 -20.08 4.61 -3.06
N GLU A 19 -21.33 4.60 -3.44
CA GLU A 19 -22.43 4.10 -2.62
C GLU A 19 -23.16 2.99 -3.36
N GLU A 20 -23.73 2.07 -2.58
CA GLU A 20 -24.53 1.00 -3.15
C GLU A 20 -25.66 1.56 -4.03
N PRO A 21 -25.96 0.93 -5.19
CA PRO A 21 -25.33 -0.27 -5.74
C PRO A 21 -24.07 0.00 -6.59
N ASN A 22 -23.55 1.22 -6.63
CA ASN A 22 -22.50 1.64 -7.55
C ASN A 22 -21.13 1.77 -6.89
N THR A 23 -20.77 0.80 -6.06
CA THR A 23 -19.45 0.79 -5.42
C THR A 23 -18.39 0.29 -6.39
N VAL A 24 -17.19 0.87 -6.26
CA VAL A 24 -16.01 0.45 -7.00
C VAL A 24 -14.96 -0.01 -6.01
N THR A 25 -14.41 -1.18 -6.21
CA THR A 25 -13.32 -1.73 -5.40
C THR A 25 -12.00 -1.48 -6.12
N LEU A 26 -10.99 -1.05 -5.37
CA LEU A 26 -9.64 -0.92 -5.91
C LEU A 26 -9.03 -2.32 -6.09
N PRO A 27 -8.71 -2.73 -7.31
CA PRO A 27 -7.97 -3.98 -7.50
C PRO A 27 -6.62 -3.90 -6.80
N MET A 28 -6.35 -4.84 -5.91
CA MET A 28 -5.13 -4.87 -5.10
C MET A 28 -4.59 -6.29 -5.07
N ALA A 29 -3.32 -6.45 -5.45
CA ALA A 29 -2.64 -7.74 -5.41
C ALA A 29 -1.48 -7.70 -4.42
N GLU A 30 -1.15 -8.85 -3.86
CA GLU A 30 0.11 -9.01 -3.14
C GLU A 30 1.23 -9.29 -4.14
N ASP A 31 2.39 -8.66 -3.88
CA ASP A 31 3.61 -8.79 -4.65
C ASP A 31 3.49 -8.20 -6.05
N ASP A 32 2.82 -8.86 -6.98
CA ASP A 32 2.68 -8.33 -8.33
C ASP A 32 1.44 -8.93 -9.00
N TRP A 33 1.11 -8.38 -10.16
CA TRP A 33 0.03 -8.87 -11.00
C TRP A 33 0.60 -9.80 -12.07
N ASN A 34 0.01 -10.99 -12.23
CA ASN A 34 0.32 -11.85 -13.37
C ASN A 34 -0.16 -11.20 -14.66
N THR A 35 -1.36 -10.62 -14.60
CA THR A 35 -1.93 -9.85 -15.69
C THR A 35 -2.50 -8.57 -15.09
N ARG A 36 -2.08 -7.41 -15.59
CA ARG A 36 -2.59 -6.14 -15.09
C ARG A 36 -4.10 -6.05 -15.27
N PRO A 37 -4.82 -5.58 -14.25
CA PRO A 37 -6.27 -5.39 -14.38
C PRO A 37 -6.57 -4.27 -15.37
N ASP A 38 -7.65 -4.43 -16.12
CA ASP A 38 -8.18 -3.37 -16.97
C ASP A 38 -9.05 -2.46 -16.10
N SER A 39 -8.41 -1.58 -15.38
CA SER A 39 -9.03 -0.67 -14.42
C SER A 39 -8.34 0.67 -14.49
N GLU A 40 -9.09 1.73 -14.17
CA GLU A 40 -8.51 3.07 -14.12
C GLU A 40 -7.40 3.17 -13.07
N SER A 41 -7.59 2.50 -11.95
CA SER A 41 -6.60 2.46 -10.87
C SER A 41 -6.47 1.04 -10.34
N TYR A 42 -5.28 0.68 -9.91
CA TYR A 42 -5.01 -0.59 -9.23
C TYR A 42 -3.77 -0.44 -8.36
N GLY A 43 -3.57 -1.39 -7.48
CA GLY A 43 -2.41 -1.33 -6.59
C GLY A 43 -1.77 -2.67 -6.32
N THR A 44 -0.64 -2.61 -5.65
CA THR A 44 0.07 -3.76 -5.13
C THR A 44 0.53 -3.47 -3.71
N VAL A 45 0.67 -4.51 -2.93
CA VAL A 45 1.24 -4.44 -1.59
C VAL A 45 2.23 -5.58 -1.44
N ARG A 46 3.39 -5.31 -0.85
CA ARG A 46 4.39 -6.34 -0.63
C ARG A 46 5.13 -6.10 0.67
N LEU A 47 5.61 -7.21 1.23
CA LEU A 47 6.53 -7.19 2.34
C LEU A 47 7.92 -7.45 1.77
N ASP A 48 8.82 -6.50 1.94
CA ASP A 48 10.14 -6.59 1.31
C ASP A 48 11.10 -7.44 2.12
N PHE A 49 11.19 -7.16 3.41
CA PHE A 49 12.11 -7.88 4.28
C PHE A 49 11.83 -7.55 5.75
N GLU A 50 12.40 -8.37 6.63
CA GLU A 50 12.38 -8.09 8.05
C GLU A 50 13.30 -6.91 8.33
N ALA A 51 12.74 -5.87 8.95
CA ALA A 51 13.50 -4.66 9.25
C ALA A 51 14.31 -4.87 10.52
N ASP A 52 15.53 -4.32 10.49
CA ASP A 52 16.43 -4.29 11.64
C ASP A 52 16.36 -2.95 12.38
N ALA A 53 15.35 -2.18 12.05
CA ALA A 53 15.34 -0.75 12.36
C ALA A 53 14.88 -0.40 13.76
N LEU A 54 14.11 -1.25 14.42
CA LEU A 54 13.56 -0.95 15.73
C LEU A 54 14.51 -1.42 16.83
N ARG A 55 15.65 -0.75 16.92
CA ARG A 55 16.64 -1.02 17.94
C ARG A 55 16.87 0.23 18.77
N GLY A 56 16.91 0.05 20.09
CA GLY A 56 17.39 1.07 21.02
C GLY A 56 18.53 0.47 21.81
N ASP A 57 19.62 1.20 21.94
CA ASP A 57 20.74 0.82 22.81
C ASP A 57 21.21 -0.62 22.65
N ASP A 58 21.37 -1.08 21.42
CA ASP A 58 21.77 -2.44 21.08
C ASP A 58 20.76 -3.51 21.46
N VAL A 59 19.57 -3.12 21.87
CA VAL A 59 18.50 -4.06 22.21
C VAL A 59 17.41 -3.97 21.14
N LYS A 60 17.01 -5.11 20.62
CA LYS A 60 15.87 -5.18 19.72
C LYS A 60 14.59 -4.93 20.52
N VAL A 61 13.94 -3.80 20.26
CA VAL A 61 12.75 -3.39 21.00
C VAL A 61 11.52 -4.16 20.52
N ALA A 62 11.40 -4.37 19.22
CA ALA A 62 10.29 -5.11 18.63
C ALA A 62 10.71 -5.61 17.26
N GLU A 63 10.06 -6.67 16.82
CA GLU A 63 10.20 -7.09 15.43
C GLU A 63 9.46 -6.12 14.52
N ALA A 64 10.10 -5.76 13.43
CA ALA A 64 9.51 -4.89 12.44
C ALA A 64 9.76 -5.45 11.04
N PHE A 65 8.83 -5.17 10.17
CA PHE A 65 8.90 -5.61 8.77
C PHE A 65 8.73 -4.37 7.91
N GLU A 66 9.46 -4.31 6.80
CA GLU A 66 9.33 -3.23 5.84
C GLU A 66 8.62 -3.73 4.60
N GLY A 67 7.81 -2.86 4.05
CA GLY A 67 7.11 -3.14 2.82
C GLY A 67 6.73 -1.88 2.10
N SER A 68 5.96 -2.06 1.04
CA SER A 68 5.48 -0.94 0.24
C SER A 68 4.09 -1.21 -0.29
N VAL A 69 3.36 -0.12 -0.49
CA VAL A 69 2.08 -0.10 -1.20
C VAL A 69 2.27 0.77 -2.43
N ASP A 70 1.90 0.25 -3.59
CA ASP A 70 1.94 0.99 -4.85
C ASP A 70 0.53 1.23 -5.35
N LEU A 71 0.28 2.43 -5.83
CA LEU A 71 -0.95 2.80 -6.53
C LEU A 71 -0.59 3.24 -7.94
N TYR A 72 -1.26 2.67 -8.91
CA TYR A 72 -1.16 3.05 -10.32
C TYR A 72 -2.51 3.58 -10.75
N SER A 73 -2.53 4.71 -11.44
CA SER A 73 -3.78 5.31 -11.90
C SER A 73 -3.59 6.07 -13.21
N LYS A 74 -4.59 5.99 -14.07
CA LYS A 74 -4.67 6.82 -15.26
C LYS A 74 -4.94 8.28 -14.90
N SER A 75 -5.50 8.52 -13.72
CA SER A 75 -5.81 9.84 -13.23
C SER A 75 -4.62 10.46 -12.48
N ARG A 76 -4.32 11.71 -12.79
CA ARG A 76 -3.29 12.48 -12.08
C ARG A 76 -3.57 12.58 -10.58
N SER A 77 -4.83 12.59 -10.19
CA SER A 77 -5.23 12.68 -8.78
C SER A 77 -5.21 11.35 -8.04
N GLY A 78 -4.95 10.25 -8.74
CA GLY A 78 -5.01 8.91 -8.15
C GLY A 78 -6.41 8.35 -8.02
N GLY A 79 -7.41 9.00 -8.60
CA GLY A 79 -8.77 8.49 -8.62
C GLY A 79 -9.47 8.47 -7.27
N GLY A 80 -9.02 9.27 -6.30
CA GLY A 80 -9.62 9.31 -4.96
C GLY A 80 -9.11 8.25 -3.99
N TRP A 81 -8.19 7.41 -4.42
CA TRP A 81 -7.70 6.30 -3.59
C TRP A 81 -6.61 6.69 -2.60
N ILE A 82 -5.91 7.81 -2.84
CA ILE A 82 -4.78 8.22 -2.01
C ILE A 82 -5.17 8.40 -0.54
N PRO A 83 -6.21 9.17 -0.19
CA PRO A 83 -6.57 9.34 1.22
C PRO A 83 -7.02 8.03 1.87
N LEU A 84 -7.63 7.13 1.11
CA LEU A 84 -8.07 5.83 1.64
C LEU A 84 -6.88 4.93 1.95
N ILE A 85 -5.89 4.89 1.07
CA ILE A 85 -4.66 4.12 1.30
C ILE A 85 -3.91 4.69 2.50
N ARG A 86 -3.79 6.01 2.60
CA ARG A 86 -3.12 6.66 3.72
C ARG A 86 -3.80 6.35 5.06
N ALA A 87 -5.12 6.30 5.07
CA ALA A 87 -5.88 5.96 6.28
C ALA A 87 -5.59 4.53 6.73
N VAL A 88 -5.51 3.59 5.79
CA VAL A 88 -5.16 2.20 6.11
C VAL A 88 -3.73 2.10 6.64
N LEU A 89 -2.79 2.79 6.01
CA LEU A 89 -1.40 2.83 6.48
C LEU A 89 -1.31 3.40 7.89
N THR A 90 -2.02 4.47 8.17
CA THR A 90 -2.04 5.07 9.51
C THR A 90 -2.64 4.11 10.54
N LYS A 91 -3.72 3.42 10.18
CA LYS A 91 -4.36 2.46 11.07
C LYS A 91 -3.42 1.34 11.49
N HIS A 92 -2.64 0.81 10.56
CA HIS A 92 -1.81 -0.39 10.79
C HIS A 92 -0.36 -0.08 11.13
N CYS A 93 0.16 1.05 10.67
CA CYS A 93 1.58 1.40 10.81
C CYS A 93 1.80 2.64 11.67
N GLY A 94 0.73 3.28 12.12
CA GLY A 94 0.85 4.54 12.86
C GLY A 94 1.52 5.61 12.02
N GLY A 95 2.61 6.18 12.53
CA GLY A 95 3.40 7.17 11.80
C GLY A 95 4.56 6.59 10.99
N CYS A 96 4.67 5.27 10.94
CA CYS A 96 5.82 4.61 10.32
C CYS A 96 5.59 4.33 8.84
N TRP A 97 5.21 5.35 8.09
CA TRP A 97 5.07 5.27 6.63
C TRP A 97 5.35 6.63 6.01
N ASN A 98 5.76 6.62 4.76
CA ASN A 98 6.01 7.84 4.00
C ASN A 98 5.83 7.60 2.51
N LEU A 99 5.50 8.67 1.80
CA LEU A 99 5.49 8.64 0.34
C LEU A 99 6.92 8.61 -0.15
N ASN A 100 7.27 7.55 -0.87
CA ASN A 100 8.62 7.33 -1.38
C ASN A 100 8.77 7.80 -2.82
N THR A 101 7.72 7.61 -3.63
CA THR A 101 7.75 7.93 -5.05
C THR A 101 6.38 8.45 -5.49
N HIS A 102 6.40 9.46 -6.34
CA HIS A 102 5.24 9.90 -7.10
C HIS A 102 5.74 10.37 -8.47
N MET A 103 5.35 9.64 -9.52
CA MET A 103 5.84 9.93 -10.86
C MET A 103 4.84 9.51 -11.92
N TYR A 104 4.98 10.07 -13.11
CA TYR A 104 4.28 9.61 -14.29
C TYR A 104 5.20 8.66 -15.06
N GLU A 105 4.70 7.47 -15.36
CA GLU A 105 5.45 6.46 -16.11
C GLU A 105 5.07 6.52 -17.58
N ARG A 106 5.98 6.94 -18.42
CA ARG A 106 5.71 7.11 -19.84
C ARG A 106 5.41 5.79 -20.55
N ASP A 107 6.05 4.71 -20.12
CA ASP A 107 5.90 3.40 -20.76
C ASP A 107 4.50 2.83 -20.59
N THR A 108 3.87 3.12 -19.46
CA THR A 108 2.55 2.58 -19.13
C THR A 108 1.43 3.59 -19.29
N GLY A 109 1.76 4.90 -19.31
CA GLY A 109 0.77 5.96 -19.30
C GLY A 109 0.08 6.11 -17.95
N LEU A 110 0.69 5.65 -16.87
CA LEU A 110 0.11 5.65 -15.53
C LEU A 110 0.88 6.57 -14.61
N PHE A 111 0.15 7.21 -13.71
CA PHE A 111 0.73 7.86 -12.54
C PHE A 111 0.95 6.79 -11.48
N HIS A 112 2.08 6.86 -10.80
CA HIS A 112 2.51 5.85 -9.84
C HIS A 112 2.87 6.52 -8.52
N TRP A 113 2.28 6.03 -7.44
CA TRP A 113 2.63 6.39 -6.06
C TRP A 113 3.15 5.16 -5.36
N GLU A 114 4.22 5.31 -4.59
CA GLU A 114 4.74 4.26 -3.73
C GLU A 114 4.89 4.79 -2.32
N TRP A 115 4.26 4.12 -1.36
CA TRP A 115 4.45 4.39 0.05
C TRP A 115 5.25 3.27 0.68
N ALA A 116 6.33 3.64 1.36
CA ALA A 116 7.09 2.71 2.18
C ALA A 116 6.51 2.69 3.59
N PHE A 117 6.48 1.55 4.21
CA PHE A 117 5.98 1.43 5.58
C PHE A 117 6.83 0.47 6.41
N GLN A 118 6.76 0.62 7.73
CA GLN A 118 7.22 -0.37 8.69
C GLN A 118 6.05 -0.79 9.55
N ILE A 119 5.94 -2.07 9.80
CA ILE A 119 4.84 -2.64 10.54
C ILE A 119 5.36 -3.68 11.53
N GLY A 120 4.80 -3.66 12.75
CA GLY A 120 5.06 -4.69 13.73
C GLY A 120 4.21 -5.93 13.48
N ASP A 121 4.54 -6.96 14.21
CA ASP A 121 3.77 -8.21 14.15
C ASP A 121 2.47 -8.12 14.96
#